data_e923bb0d0e68496cd6f8d05014ee41b4
#
_entry.id   e923bb0d0e68496cd6f8d05014ee41b4
#
_cell.length_a   1.000
_cell.length_b   1.000
_cell.length_c   1.000
_cell.angle_alpha   90.00
_cell.angle_beta   90.00
_cell.angle_gamma   90.00
#
_symmetry.space_group_name_H-M   'P 1'
#
loop_
_entity.id
_entity.type
_entity.pdbx_description
1 polymer ?
#
loop_
_entity_poly.entity_id
_entity_poly.type
_entity_poly.pdbx_seq_one_letter_code
_entity_poly.pdbx_strand_id
1 'polypeptide(L)'
;MTDITADTAPLLVLAAGQRCGSTLVQRLLSSHPRVRIWGEHVGSLRPLLTARQRLRLWADSNGMAGRRELESAGHQGFIANLTPGSGQVDKACVAYIETLFAAPARAEGRPVWGFKEVRYGMPDVLLLRDLFPRLRVVLVVRDPRDVLRSLDEWETIGGWNRAGTEESLRNWHRVAGSFVGSDTDPHLSSFILRVRYEDLVRFSLAWTAAIAEHCGLETDLLDASVFDRRVHTAGTRGRTERALRQWSELPESLRALVDDEDLRMVASTYGYDLTAS
;
A
#
# COMPACT_ATOMS: atom_id res chain seq x y z
N MET A 1 -11.53 -10.28 -29.35
CA MET A 1 -11.27 -9.50 -28.12
C MET A 1 -10.25 -10.30 -27.35
N THR A 2 -8.98 -9.90 -27.43
CA THR A 2 -7.86 -10.51 -26.68
C THR A 2 -8.14 -10.32 -25.19
N ASP A 3 -7.98 -11.40 -24.43
CA ASP A 3 -8.18 -11.45 -22.98
C ASP A 3 -7.17 -10.51 -22.29
N ILE A 4 -7.57 -9.26 -22.06
CA ILE A 4 -6.73 -8.16 -21.55
C ILE A 4 -6.40 -8.35 -20.06
N THR A 5 -7.01 -9.34 -19.41
CA THR A 5 -6.95 -9.53 -17.96
C THR A 5 -5.71 -10.30 -17.46
N ALA A 6 -4.89 -10.86 -18.35
CA ALA A 6 -3.83 -11.79 -17.96
C ALA A 6 -2.46 -11.16 -17.65
N ASP A 7 -2.13 -9.96 -18.16
CA ASP A 7 -0.72 -9.52 -18.22
C ASP A 7 -0.29 -8.37 -17.32
N THR A 8 -1.19 -7.64 -16.69
CA THR A 8 -0.79 -6.47 -15.87
C THR A 8 -1.46 -6.43 -14.50
N ALA A 9 -0.92 -7.16 -13.55
CA ALA A 9 -1.30 -7.00 -12.15
C ALA A 9 -0.68 -5.71 -11.57
N PRO A 10 -1.37 -5.02 -10.64
CA PRO A 10 -0.85 -3.79 -10.05
C PRO A 10 0.40 -4.03 -9.17
N LEU A 11 1.31 -3.05 -9.21
CA LEU A 11 2.40 -2.91 -8.25
C LEU A 11 1.93 -1.99 -7.11
N LEU A 12 1.83 -2.50 -5.89
CA LEU A 12 1.45 -1.70 -4.74
C LEU A 12 2.69 -1.22 -3.97
N VAL A 13 2.82 0.09 -3.80
CA VAL A 13 3.78 0.69 -2.89
C VAL A 13 3.04 1.06 -1.61
N LEU A 14 3.17 0.25 -0.59
CA LEU A 14 2.53 0.48 0.69
C LEU A 14 3.52 1.00 1.72
N ALA A 15 3.03 1.71 2.70
CA ALA A 15 3.82 2.09 3.86
C ALA A 15 3.03 1.94 5.16
N ALA A 16 3.73 1.66 6.22
CA ALA A 16 3.18 1.66 7.58
C ALA A 16 2.90 3.10 8.02
N GLY A 17 1.89 3.73 7.41
CA GLY A 17 1.55 5.12 7.67
C GLY A 17 2.34 6.14 6.84
N GLN A 18 2.08 7.40 7.13
CA GLN A 18 2.75 8.53 6.49
C GLN A 18 4.21 8.62 6.92
N ARG A 19 5.03 9.33 6.17
CA ARG A 19 6.45 9.63 6.46
C ARG A 19 7.39 8.40 6.53
N CYS A 20 6.94 7.22 6.13
CA CYS A 20 7.78 6.01 6.08
C CYS A 20 8.65 5.88 4.81
N GLY A 21 8.56 6.81 3.86
CA GLY A 21 9.42 6.78 2.67
C GLY A 21 8.80 6.15 1.42
N SER A 22 7.49 5.84 1.41
CA SER A 22 6.81 5.26 0.24
C SER A 22 6.94 6.11 -1.03
N THR A 23 7.00 7.44 -0.92
CA THR A 23 7.22 8.32 -2.07
C THR A 23 8.61 8.11 -2.71
N LEU A 24 9.61 7.70 -1.95
CA LEU A 24 10.91 7.36 -2.48
C LEU A 24 10.85 6.12 -3.38
N VAL A 25 10.17 5.05 -2.90
CA VAL A 25 9.95 3.84 -3.70
C VAL A 25 9.04 4.12 -4.90
N GLN A 26 8.00 4.96 -4.73
CA GLN A 26 7.16 5.40 -5.85
C GLN A 26 7.99 6.08 -6.95
N ARG A 27 8.91 6.98 -6.57
CA ARG A 27 9.81 7.66 -7.52
C ARG A 27 10.75 6.67 -8.20
N LEU A 28 11.35 5.75 -7.42
CA LEU A 28 12.22 4.72 -7.95
C LEU A 28 11.51 3.89 -9.04
N LEU A 29 10.36 3.31 -8.71
CA LEU A 29 9.59 2.52 -9.67
C LEU A 29 9.09 3.34 -10.87
N SER A 30 8.67 4.60 -10.65
CA SER A 30 8.19 5.48 -11.71
C SER A 30 9.31 6.03 -12.60
N SER A 31 10.58 5.88 -12.22
CA SER A 31 11.72 6.22 -13.09
C SER A 31 11.87 5.24 -14.26
N HIS A 32 11.42 4.00 -14.07
CA HIS A 32 11.38 3.01 -15.15
C HIS A 32 10.43 3.46 -16.28
N PRO A 33 10.85 3.43 -17.57
CA PRO A 33 10.07 4.01 -18.67
C PRO A 33 8.72 3.35 -18.90
N ARG A 34 8.56 2.09 -18.50
CA ARG A 34 7.32 1.32 -18.68
C ARG A 34 6.39 1.33 -17.46
N VAL A 35 6.77 1.99 -16.36
CA VAL A 35 6.05 1.91 -15.08
C VAL A 35 5.38 3.23 -14.73
N ARG A 36 4.12 3.17 -14.30
CA ARG A 36 3.40 4.27 -13.66
C ARG A 36 2.90 3.86 -12.28
N ILE A 37 3.42 4.48 -11.23
CA ILE A 37 2.89 4.34 -9.87
C ILE A 37 2.12 5.62 -9.50
N TRP A 38 0.81 5.52 -9.43
CA TRP A 38 -0.06 6.62 -9.03
C TRP A 38 0.11 6.96 -7.55
N GLY A 39 -0.28 8.16 -7.16
CA GLY A 39 -0.23 8.62 -5.77
C GLY A 39 -1.32 8.02 -4.87
N GLU A 40 -1.41 8.56 -3.65
CA GLU A 40 -2.44 8.18 -2.69
C GLU A 40 -3.84 8.57 -3.19
N HIS A 41 -4.81 7.70 -2.93
CA HIS A 41 -6.21 7.91 -3.23
C HIS A 41 -7.09 7.82 -1.97
N VAL A 42 -6.50 8.16 -0.81
CA VAL A 42 -7.13 8.23 0.52
C VAL A 42 -7.87 6.96 0.95
N GLY A 43 -7.38 5.80 0.50
CA GLY A 43 -8.01 4.50 0.81
C GLY A 43 -9.34 4.26 0.09
N SER A 44 -9.64 5.00 -0.98
CA SER A 44 -10.96 5.00 -1.63
C SER A 44 -11.38 3.68 -2.27
N LEU A 45 -10.47 2.73 -2.47
CA LEU A 45 -10.84 1.38 -2.93
C LEU A 45 -11.45 0.51 -1.82
N ARG A 46 -11.22 0.80 -0.53
CA ARG A 46 -11.75 -0.01 0.58
C ARG A 46 -13.29 -0.12 0.57
N PRO A 47 -14.06 0.97 0.38
CA PRO A 47 -15.52 0.87 0.20
C PRO A 47 -15.93 -0.03 -0.97
N LEU A 48 -15.23 0.06 -2.10
CA LEU A 48 -15.47 -0.81 -3.27
C LEU A 48 -15.23 -2.29 -2.93
N LEU A 49 -14.10 -2.60 -2.29
CA LEU A 49 -13.75 -3.96 -1.90
C LEU A 49 -14.75 -4.53 -0.87
N THR A 50 -15.20 -3.70 0.07
CA THR A 50 -16.25 -4.07 1.04
C THR A 50 -17.59 -4.32 0.35
N ALA A 51 -17.99 -3.46 -0.57
CA ALA A 51 -19.22 -3.65 -1.36
C ALA A 51 -19.16 -4.94 -2.20
N ARG A 52 -18.00 -5.21 -2.84
CA ARG A 52 -17.73 -6.45 -3.55
C ARG A 52 -17.97 -7.68 -2.67
N GLN A 53 -17.39 -7.72 -1.46
CA GLN A 53 -17.57 -8.85 -0.54
C GLN A 53 -19.05 -9.09 -0.22
N ARG A 54 -19.79 -8.04 0.10
CA ARG A 54 -21.23 -8.12 0.42
C ARG A 54 -22.04 -8.62 -0.78
N LEU A 55 -21.77 -8.09 -1.98
CA LEU A 55 -22.46 -8.49 -3.20
C LEU A 55 -22.16 -9.94 -3.57
N ARG A 56 -20.92 -10.41 -3.39
CA ARG A 56 -20.57 -11.82 -3.62
C ARG A 56 -21.30 -12.75 -2.68
N LEU A 57 -21.26 -12.47 -1.37
CA LEU A 57 -21.99 -13.27 -0.37
C LEU A 57 -23.48 -13.33 -0.70
N TRP A 58 -24.09 -12.21 -1.10
CA TRP A 58 -25.48 -12.17 -1.50
C TRP A 58 -25.74 -12.98 -2.78
N ALA A 59 -24.91 -12.84 -3.79
CA ALA A 59 -25.03 -13.55 -5.06
C ALA A 59 -24.91 -15.07 -4.89
N ASP A 60 -23.97 -15.52 -4.06
CA ASP A 60 -23.71 -16.95 -3.81
C ASP A 60 -24.76 -17.60 -2.89
N SER A 61 -25.45 -16.83 -2.06
CA SER A 61 -26.54 -17.31 -1.20
C SER A 61 -27.93 -17.10 -1.84
N ASN A 62 -28.43 -15.87 -1.78
CA ASN A 62 -29.80 -15.54 -2.18
C ASN A 62 -29.98 -15.41 -3.70
N GLY A 63 -28.94 -14.95 -4.43
CA GLY A 63 -28.99 -14.78 -5.88
C GLY A 63 -29.21 -16.09 -6.64
N MET A 64 -28.65 -17.20 -6.14
CA MET A 64 -28.88 -18.54 -6.69
C MET A 64 -30.34 -18.99 -6.52
N ALA A 65 -30.96 -18.65 -5.38
CA ALA A 65 -32.41 -18.95 -5.16
C ALA A 65 -33.28 -18.14 -6.13
N GLY A 66 -32.99 -16.83 -6.29
CA GLY A 66 -33.71 -15.99 -7.26
C GLY A 66 -33.57 -16.45 -8.70
N ARG A 67 -32.43 -17.00 -9.10
CA ARG A 67 -32.26 -17.58 -10.46
C ARG A 67 -33.08 -18.84 -10.66
N ARG A 68 -33.06 -19.76 -9.69
CA ARG A 68 -33.92 -20.98 -9.74
C ARG A 68 -35.41 -20.62 -9.82
N GLU A 69 -35.81 -19.61 -9.08
CA GLU A 69 -37.21 -19.14 -9.11
C GLU A 69 -37.58 -18.56 -10.46
N LEU A 70 -36.69 -17.73 -11.08
CA LEU A 70 -36.86 -17.20 -12.42
C LEU A 70 -36.95 -18.32 -13.47
N GLU A 71 -36.12 -19.35 -13.35
CA GLU A 71 -36.10 -20.50 -14.29
C GLU A 71 -37.36 -21.36 -14.17
N SER A 72 -37.92 -21.52 -12.96
CA SER A 72 -39.09 -22.39 -12.71
C SER A 72 -40.45 -21.70 -12.92
N ALA A 73 -40.58 -20.44 -12.50
CA ALA A 73 -41.83 -19.69 -12.50
C ALA A 73 -41.79 -18.39 -13.35
N GLY A 74 -40.66 -18.10 -13.97
CA GLY A 74 -40.47 -16.88 -14.75
C GLY A 74 -40.64 -15.62 -13.89
N HIS A 75 -41.14 -14.56 -14.50
CA HIS A 75 -41.41 -13.29 -13.81
C HIS A 75 -42.61 -13.36 -12.81
N GLN A 76 -43.34 -14.47 -12.75
CA GLN A 76 -44.39 -14.71 -11.76
C GLN A 76 -43.84 -15.23 -10.42
N GLY A 77 -42.58 -15.71 -10.40
CA GLY A 77 -41.93 -16.20 -9.19
C GLY A 77 -41.41 -15.07 -8.31
N PHE A 78 -40.92 -15.44 -7.12
CA PHE A 78 -40.30 -14.50 -6.18
C PHE A 78 -38.83 -14.21 -6.60
N ILE A 79 -38.67 -13.26 -7.49
CA ILE A 79 -37.35 -12.87 -8.08
C ILE A 79 -36.70 -11.68 -7.40
N ALA A 80 -37.19 -11.27 -6.20
CA ALA A 80 -36.64 -10.12 -5.48
C ALA A 80 -35.12 -10.27 -5.13
N ASN A 81 -34.62 -11.51 -5.02
CA ASN A 81 -33.22 -11.81 -4.76
C ASN A 81 -32.39 -12.01 -6.04
N LEU A 82 -32.99 -11.87 -7.22
CA LEU A 82 -32.26 -12.05 -8.46
C LEU A 82 -31.15 -10.99 -8.60
N THR A 83 -29.89 -11.45 -8.69
CA THR A 83 -28.73 -10.59 -8.79
C THR A 83 -27.69 -11.22 -9.74
N PRO A 84 -26.81 -10.43 -10.35
CA PRO A 84 -25.67 -10.96 -11.09
C PRO A 84 -24.81 -11.89 -10.22
N GLY A 85 -24.21 -12.92 -10.82
CA GLY A 85 -23.36 -13.85 -10.10
C GLY A 85 -22.07 -13.21 -9.60
N SER A 86 -21.44 -13.82 -8.59
CA SER A 86 -20.20 -13.33 -7.93
C SER A 86 -19.07 -13.07 -8.92
N GLY A 87 -18.91 -13.90 -9.96
CA GLY A 87 -17.92 -13.65 -11.01
C GLY A 87 -18.17 -12.37 -11.82
N GLN A 88 -19.44 -11.94 -11.98
CA GLN A 88 -19.74 -10.65 -12.63
C GLN A 88 -19.42 -9.47 -11.71
N VAL A 89 -19.62 -9.63 -10.40
CA VAL A 89 -19.22 -8.63 -9.40
C VAL A 89 -17.71 -8.42 -9.44
N ASP A 90 -16.92 -9.50 -9.48
CA ASP A 90 -15.47 -9.43 -9.59
C ASP A 90 -15.01 -8.72 -10.85
N LYS A 91 -15.57 -9.09 -12.01
CA LYS A 91 -15.27 -8.42 -13.30
C LYS A 91 -15.56 -6.91 -13.24
N ALA A 92 -16.66 -6.51 -12.63
CA ALA A 92 -17.00 -5.09 -12.47
C ALA A 92 -15.99 -4.34 -11.59
N CYS A 93 -15.54 -4.96 -10.49
CA CYS A 93 -14.51 -4.37 -9.61
C CYS A 93 -13.15 -4.27 -10.30
N VAL A 94 -12.73 -5.29 -11.02
CA VAL A 94 -11.50 -5.26 -11.83
C VAL A 94 -11.58 -4.15 -12.88
N ALA A 95 -12.69 -4.07 -13.64
CA ALA A 95 -12.90 -3.05 -14.66
C ALA A 95 -12.85 -1.64 -14.07
N TYR A 96 -13.42 -1.41 -12.89
CA TYR A 96 -13.35 -0.13 -12.19
C TYR A 96 -11.90 0.26 -11.89
N ILE A 97 -11.14 -0.64 -11.25
CA ILE A 97 -9.76 -0.38 -10.85
C ILE A 97 -8.85 -0.18 -12.07
N GLU A 98 -9.01 -0.99 -13.10
CA GLU A 98 -8.23 -0.87 -14.34
C GLU A 98 -8.57 0.40 -15.12
N THR A 99 -9.83 0.81 -15.18
CA THR A 99 -10.23 2.06 -15.83
C THR A 99 -9.64 3.26 -15.11
N LEU A 100 -9.56 3.20 -13.77
CA LEU A 100 -9.05 4.30 -12.97
C LEU A 100 -7.52 4.42 -13.04
N PHE A 101 -6.78 3.32 -13.03
CA PHE A 101 -5.32 3.32 -12.89
C PHE A 101 -4.58 2.75 -14.10
N ALA A 102 -5.02 1.63 -14.65
CA ALA A 102 -4.32 0.95 -15.73
C ALA A 102 -4.51 1.64 -17.08
N ALA A 103 -5.74 2.03 -17.41
CA ALA A 103 -6.04 2.64 -18.70
C ALA A 103 -5.26 3.95 -18.92
N PRO A 104 -5.23 4.91 -17.98
CA PRO A 104 -4.43 6.11 -18.18
C PRO A 104 -2.91 5.84 -18.19
N ALA A 105 -2.42 4.86 -17.44
CA ALA A 105 -1.02 4.47 -17.51
C ALA A 105 -0.64 3.92 -18.87
N ARG A 106 -1.48 3.07 -19.45
CA ARG A 106 -1.29 2.53 -20.82
C ARG A 106 -1.36 3.64 -21.88
N ALA A 107 -2.26 4.62 -21.71
CA ALA A 107 -2.34 5.77 -22.62
C ALA A 107 -1.07 6.62 -22.61
N GLU A 108 -0.31 6.63 -21.51
CA GLU A 108 1.01 7.26 -21.39
C GLU A 108 2.15 6.38 -21.93
N GLY A 109 1.88 5.20 -22.51
CA GLY A 109 2.89 4.24 -22.94
C GLY A 109 3.52 3.44 -21.79
N ARG A 110 2.91 3.42 -20.61
CA ARG A 110 3.40 2.74 -19.39
C ARG A 110 2.49 1.57 -19.02
N PRO A 111 2.69 0.39 -19.64
CA PRO A 111 1.78 -0.75 -19.44
C PRO A 111 1.83 -1.34 -18.02
N VAL A 112 2.97 -1.21 -17.31
CA VAL A 112 3.09 -1.62 -15.91
C VAL A 112 2.57 -0.49 -15.03
N TRP A 113 1.61 -0.79 -14.19
CA TRP A 113 0.93 0.22 -13.38
C TRP A 113 0.80 -0.20 -11.93
N GLY A 114 0.54 0.75 -11.09
CA GLY A 114 0.29 0.53 -9.68
C GLY A 114 -0.07 1.82 -8.96
N PHE A 115 -0.12 1.77 -7.65
CA PHE A 115 -0.37 2.95 -6.84
C PHE A 115 0.32 2.86 -5.48
N LYS A 116 0.48 4.02 -4.87
CA LYS A 116 1.01 4.17 -3.53
C LYS A 116 -0.12 4.45 -2.54
N GLU A 117 -0.14 3.75 -1.39
CA GLU A 117 -1.08 4.03 -0.31
C GLU A 117 -0.41 3.81 1.06
N VAL A 118 -0.86 4.56 2.07
CA VAL A 118 -0.28 4.54 3.42
C VAL A 118 -1.30 4.10 4.49
N ARG A 119 -2.48 3.66 4.04
CA ARG A 119 -3.61 3.29 4.90
C ARG A 119 -4.01 1.83 4.79
N TYR A 120 -3.55 1.13 3.74
CA TYR A 120 -3.91 -0.26 3.52
C TYR A 120 -3.10 -1.19 4.40
N GLY A 121 -3.81 -2.11 5.06
CA GLY A 121 -3.25 -3.23 5.79
C GLY A 121 -3.37 -4.53 5.01
N MET A 122 -2.93 -5.62 5.62
CA MET A 122 -3.01 -6.96 5.05
C MET A 122 -4.43 -7.34 4.56
N PRO A 123 -5.53 -7.04 5.29
CA PRO A 123 -6.87 -7.35 4.78
C PRO A 123 -7.18 -6.71 3.43
N ASP A 124 -6.78 -5.44 3.23
CA ASP A 124 -6.99 -4.74 1.96
C ASP A 124 -6.17 -5.38 0.83
N VAL A 125 -4.93 -5.78 1.14
CA VAL A 125 -4.02 -6.46 0.20
C VAL A 125 -4.58 -7.80 -0.25
N LEU A 126 -5.09 -8.61 0.68
CA LEU A 126 -5.67 -9.92 0.36
C LEU A 126 -6.91 -9.78 -0.54
N LEU A 127 -7.77 -8.77 -0.29
CA LEU A 127 -8.93 -8.48 -1.15
C LEU A 127 -8.51 -8.04 -2.56
N LEU A 128 -7.44 -7.25 -2.68
CA LEU A 128 -6.89 -6.85 -3.97
C LEU A 128 -6.23 -8.04 -4.69
N ARG A 129 -5.54 -8.91 -3.94
CA ARG A 129 -4.91 -10.10 -4.52
C ARG A 129 -5.92 -11.12 -5.02
N ASP A 130 -7.08 -11.24 -4.38
CA ASP A 130 -8.18 -12.07 -4.86
C ASP A 130 -8.72 -11.58 -6.22
N LEU A 131 -8.66 -10.28 -6.49
CA LEU A 131 -8.99 -9.70 -7.80
C LEU A 131 -7.81 -9.76 -8.80
N PHE A 132 -6.59 -9.60 -8.31
CA PHE A 132 -5.35 -9.56 -9.10
C PHE A 132 -4.35 -10.58 -8.56
N PRO A 133 -4.45 -11.86 -8.92
CA PRO A 133 -3.60 -12.93 -8.35
C PRO A 133 -2.09 -12.75 -8.56
N ARG A 134 -1.67 -11.89 -9.48
CA ARG A 134 -0.25 -11.59 -9.76
C ARG A 134 0.22 -10.27 -9.15
N LEU A 135 -0.62 -9.64 -8.30
CA LEU A 135 -0.27 -8.43 -7.56
C LEU A 135 1.04 -8.60 -6.79
N ARG A 136 1.87 -7.56 -6.79
CA ARG A 136 3.11 -7.45 -6.00
C ARG A 136 3.02 -6.25 -5.07
N VAL A 137 3.58 -6.39 -3.88
CA VAL A 137 3.57 -5.36 -2.84
C VAL A 137 5.00 -5.07 -2.41
N VAL A 138 5.39 -3.80 -2.40
CA VAL A 138 6.56 -3.31 -1.68
C VAL A 138 6.06 -2.55 -0.46
N LEU A 139 6.26 -3.11 0.73
CA LEU A 139 5.88 -2.52 2.01
C LEU A 139 7.07 -1.81 2.64
N VAL A 140 6.97 -0.51 2.80
CA VAL A 140 8.00 0.29 3.46
C VAL A 140 7.61 0.52 4.92
N VAL A 141 8.48 0.11 5.83
CA VAL A 141 8.35 0.37 7.27
C VAL A 141 9.51 1.26 7.70
N ARG A 142 9.27 2.14 8.64
CA ARG A 142 10.28 3.05 9.21
C ARG A 142 10.16 3.06 10.72
N ASP A 143 11.27 3.30 11.43
CA ASP A 143 11.26 3.50 12.89
C ASP A 143 10.18 4.51 13.28
N PRO A 144 9.21 4.15 14.14
CA PRO A 144 8.11 5.03 14.49
C PRO A 144 8.58 6.32 15.16
N ARG A 145 9.73 6.32 15.86
CA ARG A 145 10.35 7.53 16.42
C ARG A 145 10.76 8.51 15.32
N ASP A 146 11.37 8.00 14.26
CA ASP A 146 11.75 8.81 13.09
C ASP A 146 10.53 9.27 12.26
N VAL A 147 9.45 8.49 12.30
CA VAL A 147 8.16 8.91 11.72
C VAL A 147 7.61 10.11 12.49
N LEU A 148 7.57 10.03 13.83
CA LEU A 148 7.12 11.12 14.71
C LEU A 148 7.94 12.39 14.48
N ARG A 149 9.27 12.28 14.49
CA ARG A 149 10.17 13.41 14.22
C ARG A 149 9.87 14.04 12.86
N SER A 150 9.66 13.22 11.84
CA SER A 150 9.36 13.73 10.49
C SER A 150 7.98 14.37 10.38
N LEU A 151 7.02 13.98 11.22
CA LEU A 151 5.71 14.62 11.33
C LEU A 151 5.82 15.96 12.04
N ASP A 152 6.53 16.01 13.18
CA ASP A 152 6.77 17.23 13.95
C ASP A 152 7.49 18.30 13.11
N GLU A 153 8.57 17.93 12.41
CA GLU A 153 9.23 18.82 11.45
C GLU A 153 8.26 19.35 10.39
N TRP A 154 7.38 18.48 9.88
CA TRP A 154 6.42 18.84 8.84
C TRP A 154 5.35 19.80 9.33
N GLU A 155 4.82 19.60 10.53
CA GLU A 155 3.83 20.49 11.17
C GLU A 155 4.44 21.86 11.47
N THR A 156 5.66 21.89 11.97
CA THR A 156 6.39 23.15 12.32
C THR A 156 6.52 24.10 11.12
N ILE A 157 6.59 23.58 9.90
CA ILE A 157 6.70 24.39 8.67
C ILE A 157 5.36 24.66 7.99
N GLY A 158 4.24 24.38 8.67
CA GLY A 158 2.90 24.55 8.13
C GLY A 158 2.46 23.45 7.17
N GLY A 159 3.10 22.29 7.23
CA GLY A 159 2.70 21.09 6.49
C GLY A 159 1.33 20.58 6.96
N TRP A 160 0.62 19.94 6.06
CA TRP A 160 -0.69 19.36 6.38
C TRP A 160 -0.53 18.02 7.11
N ASN A 161 -0.96 17.95 8.35
CA ASN A 161 -1.20 16.70 9.08
C ASN A 161 -2.62 16.75 9.67
N ARG A 162 -3.62 16.48 8.84
CA ARG A 162 -5.03 16.58 9.25
C ARG A 162 -5.43 15.57 10.31
N ALA A 163 -4.70 14.48 10.41
CA ALA A 163 -5.01 13.41 11.36
C ALA A 163 -4.39 13.64 12.75
N GLY A 164 -3.37 14.51 12.84
CA GLY A 164 -2.54 14.65 14.04
C GLY A 164 -1.51 13.52 14.20
N THR A 165 -0.54 13.79 15.06
CA THR A 165 0.64 12.91 15.26
C THR A 165 0.26 11.57 15.88
N GLU A 166 -0.61 11.59 16.90
CA GLU A 166 -1.07 10.39 17.59
C GLU A 166 -1.86 9.44 16.65
N GLU A 167 -2.78 9.98 15.85
CA GLU A 167 -3.52 9.18 14.87
C GLU A 167 -2.59 8.59 13.79
N SER A 168 -1.57 9.36 13.41
CA SER A 168 -0.55 8.88 12.46
C SER A 168 0.23 7.69 13.04
N LEU A 169 0.55 7.71 14.34
CA LEU A 169 1.20 6.61 15.02
C LEU A 169 0.27 5.40 15.20
N ARG A 170 -1.01 5.61 15.55
CA ARG A 170 -2.02 4.54 15.56
C ARG A 170 -2.17 3.88 14.18
N ASN A 171 -2.15 4.68 13.12
CA ASN A 171 -2.18 4.12 11.76
C ASN A 171 -0.89 3.34 11.45
N TRP A 172 0.29 3.81 11.88
CA TRP A 172 1.53 3.06 11.76
C TRP A 172 1.41 1.69 12.44
N HIS A 173 1.01 1.68 13.72
CA HIS A 173 0.82 0.47 14.51
C HIS A 173 -0.16 -0.51 13.83
N ARG A 174 -1.32 -0.02 13.42
CA ARG A 174 -2.34 -0.83 12.75
C ARG A 174 -1.85 -1.42 11.43
N VAL A 175 -1.19 -0.62 10.59
CA VAL A 175 -0.70 -1.09 9.29
C VAL A 175 0.49 -2.03 9.48
N ALA A 176 1.53 -1.62 10.20
CA ALA A 176 2.69 -2.46 10.48
C ALA A 176 2.28 -3.77 11.15
N GLY A 177 1.45 -3.71 12.20
CA GLY A 177 0.93 -4.88 12.91
C GLY A 177 0.22 -5.88 12.00
N SER A 178 -0.52 -5.40 11.01
CA SER A 178 -1.22 -6.29 10.07
C SER A 178 -0.29 -7.09 9.14
N PHE A 179 0.97 -6.68 8.99
CA PHE A 179 1.98 -7.36 8.16
C PHE A 179 3.02 -8.16 8.96
N VAL A 180 2.85 -8.25 10.27
CA VAL A 180 3.73 -9.11 11.11
C VAL A 180 3.69 -10.54 10.59
N GLY A 181 4.86 -11.17 10.46
CA GLY A 181 5.00 -12.53 9.93
C GLY A 181 4.91 -12.67 8.40
N SER A 182 4.66 -11.59 7.66
CA SER A 182 4.54 -11.67 6.19
C SER A 182 5.84 -12.04 5.47
N ASP A 183 6.99 -11.92 6.11
CA ASP A 183 8.31 -12.31 5.59
C ASP A 183 8.66 -13.76 5.90
N THR A 184 8.05 -14.34 6.93
CA THR A 184 8.27 -15.73 7.33
C THR A 184 7.24 -16.71 6.77
N ASP A 185 6.07 -16.20 6.36
CA ASP A 185 5.05 -16.99 5.66
C ASP A 185 5.42 -17.11 4.17
N PRO A 186 5.69 -18.33 3.66
CA PRO A 186 6.12 -18.54 2.26
C PRO A 186 5.10 -18.05 1.23
N HIS A 187 3.80 -18.11 1.56
CA HIS A 187 2.77 -17.62 0.65
C HIS A 187 2.79 -16.09 0.58
N LEU A 188 2.84 -15.41 1.72
CA LEU A 188 2.84 -13.95 1.80
C LEU A 188 4.15 -13.36 1.24
N SER A 189 5.30 -13.92 1.60
CA SER A 189 6.61 -13.47 1.12
C SER A 189 6.80 -13.64 -0.39
N SER A 190 6.04 -14.52 -1.02
CA SER A 190 6.07 -14.71 -2.47
C SER A 190 5.58 -13.47 -3.26
N PHE A 191 4.81 -12.58 -2.63
CA PHE A 191 4.28 -11.39 -3.29
C PHE A 191 4.40 -10.09 -2.48
N ILE A 192 4.90 -10.15 -1.23
CA ILE A 192 5.15 -8.99 -0.38
C ILE A 192 6.64 -8.91 -0.09
N LEU A 193 7.27 -7.82 -0.54
CA LEU A 193 8.64 -7.46 -0.17
C LEU A 193 8.59 -6.42 0.94
N ARG A 194 9.08 -6.78 2.12
CA ARG A 194 9.23 -5.89 3.27
C ARG A 194 10.54 -5.14 3.19
N VAL A 195 10.49 -3.81 3.33
CA VAL A 195 11.66 -2.92 3.22
C VAL A 195 11.69 -1.99 4.42
N ARG A 196 12.78 -1.98 5.18
CA ARG A 196 13.03 -0.94 6.18
C ARG A 196 13.56 0.31 5.48
N TYR A 197 12.99 1.46 5.81
CA TYR A 197 13.42 2.74 5.23
C TYR A 197 14.92 3.01 5.45
N GLU A 198 15.43 2.68 6.63
CA GLU A 198 16.81 2.87 7.02
C GLU A 198 17.76 2.05 6.13
N ASP A 199 17.39 0.80 5.85
CA ASP A 199 18.19 -0.08 4.97
C ASP A 199 18.08 0.36 3.51
N LEU A 200 16.89 0.80 3.09
CA LEU A 200 16.66 1.34 1.75
C LEU A 200 17.56 2.53 1.44
N VAL A 201 17.74 3.45 2.39
CA VAL A 201 18.60 4.64 2.16
C VAL A 201 20.07 4.34 2.37
N ARG A 202 20.42 3.38 3.21
CA ARG A 202 21.80 2.98 3.49
C ARG A 202 22.40 2.12 2.37
N PHE A 203 21.59 1.22 1.81
CA PHE A 203 22.01 0.22 0.82
C PHE A 203 21.21 0.37 -0.47
N SER A 204 21.09 1.60 -0.97
CA SER A 204 20.16 1.98 -2.04
C SER A 204 20.30 1.15 -3.31
N LEU A 205 21.51 0.81 -3.74
CA LEU A 205 21.74 0.00 -4.95
C LEU A 205 21.28 -1.45 -4.76
N ALA A 206 21.57 -2.05 -3.61
CA ALA A 206 21.12 -3.42 -3.31
C ALA A 206 19.59 -3.50 -3.24
N TRP A 207 18.95 -2.50 -2.60
CA TRP A 207 17.49 -2.46 -2.54
C TRP A 207 16.84 -2.09 -3.88
N THR A 208 17.50 -1.30 -4.73
CA THR A 208 17.03 -1.08 -6.11
C THR A 208 16.96 -2.40 -6.85
N ALA A 209 17.99 -3.23 -6.77
CA ALA A 209 18.03 -4.55 -7.41
C ALA A 209 16.94 -5.49 -6.84
N ALA A 210 16.81 -5.57 -5.51
CA ALA A 210 15.81 -6.42 -4.85
C ALA A 210 14.37 -6.01 -5.18
N ILE A 211 14.09 -4.70 -5.23
CA ILE A 211 12.77 -4.18 -5.62
C ILE A 211 12.49 -4.45 -7.10
N ALA A 212 13.48 -4.28 -7.98
CA ALA A 212 13.36 -4.60 -9.40
C ALA A 212 13.01 -6.07 -9.61
N GLU A 213 13.79 -6.97 -9.03
CA GLU A 213 13.57 -8.43 -9.08
C GLU A 213 12.16 -8.79 -8.58
N HIS A 214 11.79 -8.28 -7.39
CA HIS A 214 10.46 -8.53 -6.82
C HIS A 214 9.33 -8.06 -7.72
N CYS A 215 9.50 -6.91 -8.37
CA CYS A 215 8.50 -6.33 -9.27
C CYS A 215 8.57 -6.89 -10.71
N GLY A 216 9.55 -7.73 -11.03
CA GLY A 216 9.77 -8.25 -12.38
C GLY A 216 10.19 -7.17 -13.37
N LEU A 217 11.06 -6.25 -12.94
CA LEU A 217 11.55 -5.10 -13.73
C LEU A 217 13.05 -5.22 -13.99
N GLU A 218 13.49 -4.58 -15.07
CA GLU A 218 14.91 -4.45 -15.41
C GLU A 218 15.57 -3.41 -14.47
N THR A 219 16.57 -3.86 -13.70
CA THR A 219 17.25 -3.01 -12.69
C THR A 219 17.97 -1.81 -13.31
N ASP A 220 18.56 -1.98 -14.47
CA ASP A 220 19.32 -0.95 -15.20
C ASP A 220 18.43 0.17 -15.78
N LEU A 221 17.12 -0.05 -15.84
CA LEU A 221 16.14 0.96 -16.24
C LEU A 221 15.57 1.76 -15.05
N LEU A 222 15.99 1.45 -13.83
CA LEU A 222 15.64 2.21 -12.63
C LEU A 222 16.71 3.26 -12.32
N ASP A 223 16.28 4.49 -12.06
CA ASP A 223 17.18 5.59 -11.72
C ASP A 223 17.40 5.67 -10.20
N ALA A 224 18.51 5.09 -9.74
CA ALA A 224 18.90 5.14 -8.33
C ALA A 224 19.26 6.57 -7.85
N SER A 225 19.46 7.55 -8.72
CA SER A 225 19.73 8.95 -8.33
C SER A 225 18.53 9.59 -7.59
N VAL A 226 17.35 8.96 -7.63
CA VAL A 226 16.18 9.37 -6.82
C VAL A 226 16.51 9.37 -5.32
N PHE A 227 17.51 8.59 -4.88
CA PHE A 227 17.94 8.55 -3.49
C PHE A 227 18.75 9.80 -3.09
N ASP A 228 19.34 10.51 -4.02
CA ASP A 228 20.17 11.69 -3.76
C ASP A 228 19.34 12.95 -3.50
N ARG A 229 18.05 12.94 -3.88
CA ARG A 229 17.16 14.09 -3.76
C ARG A 229 16.11 13.89 -2.67
N ARG A 230 16.04 14.81 -1.72
CA ARG A 230 14.91 14.90 -0.78
C ARG A 230 13.63 15.26 -1.52
N VAL A 231 12.52 14.57 -1.18
CA VAL A 231 11.20 14.77 -1.80
C VAL A 231 10.52 16.02 -1.28
N HIS A 232 10.70 16.33 0.00
CA HIS A 232 10.09 17.46 0.68
C HIS A 232 11.19 18.44 1.08
N THR A 233 11.46 19.42 0.23
CA THR A 233 12.46 20.47 0.49
C THR A 233 11.90 21.62 1.34
N ALA A 234 10.59 21.76 1.42
CA ALA A 234 9.93 22.87 2.10
C ALA A 234 10.20 22.97 3.61
N GLY A 235 10.74 21.95 4.25
CA GLY A 235 11.00 21.93 5.69
C GLY A 235 12.43 21.75 6.12
N THR A 236 13.34 21.61 5.21
CA THR A 236 14.67 21.13 5.60
C THR A 236 15.69 22.22 5.89
N ARG A 237 15.32 23.51 5.88
CA ARG A 237 16.24 24.64 6.17
C ARG A 237 17.68 24.37 5.71
N GLY A 238 17.88 23.87 4.49
CA GLY A 238 19.20 23.59 3.93
C GLY A 238 19.85 22.26 4.35
N ARG A 239 19.20 21.40 5.15
CA ARG A 239 19.72 20.05 5.44
C ARG A 239 19.52 19.17 4.21
N THR A 240 20.60 18.82 3.53
CA THR A 240 20.62 17.90 2.38
C THR A 240 20.68 16.43 2.83
N GLU A 241 21.20 16.17 4.01
CA GLU A 241 21.35 14.82 4.56
C GLU A 241 20.03 14.30 5.16
N ARG A 242 19.78 13.02 4.95
CA ARG A 242 18.67 12.31 5.60
C ARG A 242 19.07 12.00 7.03
N ALA A 243 18.50 12.74 7.97
CA ALA A 243 18.72 12.47 9.37
C ALA A 243 18.02 11.15 9.76
N LEU A 244 18.82 10.14 10.11
CA LEU A 244 18.37 8.90 10.72
C LEU A 244 18.67 8.97 12.22
N ARG A 245 17.77 8.45 13.07
CA ARG A 245 17.97 8.28 14.50
C ARG A 245 18.20 9.58 15.30
N GLN A 246 17.52 10.67 14.98
CA GLN A 246 17.57 11.94 15.74
C GLN A 246 16.34 12.13 16.64
N TRP A 247 15.80 11.06 17.17
CA TRP A 247 14.59 11.06 17.98
C TRP A 247 14.78 11.64 19.40
N SER A 248 16.03 11.71 19.89
CA SER A 248 16.37 12.38 21.15
C SER A 248 16.02 13.87 21.16
N GLU A 249 15.87 14.48 19.97
CA GLU A 249 15.44 15.88 19.80
C GLU A 249 13.92 16.07 19.90
N LEU A 250 13.13 14.97 19.97
CA LEU A 250 11.68 15.07 20.09
C LEU A 250 11.25 15.62 21.46
N PRO A 251 10.16 16.43 21.49
CA PRO A 251 9.49 16.80 22.73
C PRO A 251 9.13 15.58 23.56
N GLU A 252 9.18 15.70 24.90
CA GLU A 252 8.86 14.60 25.80
C GLU A 252 7.46 14.04 25.58
N SER A 253 6.47 14.90 25.27
CA SER A 253 5.11 14.50 24.95
C SER A 253 5.02 13.57 23.74
N LEU A 254 5.87 13.76 22.74
CA LEU A 254 5.91 12.88 21.55
C LEU A 254 6.71 11.60 21.86
N ARG A 255 7.74 11.67 22.69
CA ARG A 255 8.47 10.49 23.13
C ARG A 255 7.59 9.54 23.94
N ALA A 256 6.71 10.07 24.78
CA ALA A 256 5.76 9.28 25.55
C ALA A 256 4.78 8.47 24.69
N LEU A 257 4.51 8.89 23.45
CA LEU A 257 3.63 8.15 22.54
C LEU A 257 4.22 6.79 22.07
N VAL A 258 5.53 6.62 22.13
CA VAL A 258 6.19 5.34 21.78
C VAL A 258 6.36 4.40 22.96
N ASP A 259 5.92 4.80 24.16
CA ASP A 259 5.97 4.00 25.38
C ASP A 259 4.84 2.95 25.49
N ASP A 260 4.05 2.78 24.44
CA ASP A 260 3.01 1.76 24.34
C ASP A 260 3.62 0.37 24.10
N GLU A 261 3.22 -0.62 24.91
CA GLU A 261 3.77 -1.99 24.87
C GLU A 261 3.43 -2.70 23.55
N ASP A 262 2.20 -2.55 23.05
CA ASP A 262 1.76 -3.16 21.79
C ASP A 262 2.53 -2.57 20.61
N LEU A 263 2.76 -1.24 20.64
CA LEU A 263 3.58 -0.57 19.63
C LEU A 263 5.02 -1.09 19.65
N ARG A 264 5.62 -1.25 20.85
CA ARG A 264 6.98 -1.79 21.00
C ARG A 264 7.08 -3.22 20.47
N MET A 265 6.08 -4.05 20.76
CA MET A 265 6.04 -5.43 20.28
C MET A 265 6.00 -5.46 18.75
N VAL A 266 5.13 -4.67 18.12
CA VAL A 266 5.09 -4.58 16.64
C VAL A 266 6.40 -4.03 16.08
N ALA A 267 6.96 -2.96 16.66
CA ALA A 267 8.21 -2.36 16.21
C ALA A 267 9.38 -3.35 16.27
N SER A 268 9.46 -4.16 17.34
CA SER A 268 10.51 -5.17 17.51
C SER A 268 10.54 -6.22 16.41
N THR A 269 9.38 -6.59 15.84
CA THR A 269 9.30 -7.54 14.70
C THR A 269 9.94 -6.99 13.43
N TYR A 270 10.15 -5.67 13.36
CA TYR A 270 10.85 -4.98 12.29
C TYR A 270 12.31 -4.64 12.68
N GLY A 271 12.76 -5.09 13.84
CA GLY A 271 14.11 -4.83 14.35
C GLY A 271 14.29 -3.41 14.88
N TYR A 272 13.21 -2.75 15.32
CA TYR A 272 13.27 -1.46 16.02
C TYR A 272 13.17 -1.66 17.53
N ASP A 273 14.26 -1.40 18.24
CA ASP A 273 14.26 -1.37 19.71
C ASP A 273 13.86 0.04 20.19
N LEU A 274 12.63 0.18 20.67
CA LEU A 274 12.11 1.45 21.15
C LEU A 274 12.50 1.73 22.62
N THR A 275 13.16 0.79 23.30
CA THR A 275 13.66 0.98 24.68
C THR A 275 15.05 1.60 24.68
N ALA A 276 15.81 1.47 23.58
CA ALA A 276 17.13 2.06 23.45
C ALA A 276 17.05 3.59 23.34
N SER A 277 17.77 4.29 24.24
CA SER A 277 17.89 5.76 24.30
C SER A 277 18.88 6.33 23.28
#